data_602b781533b772dfd18e6b910f41d33c
#
_entry.id   602b781533b772dfd18e6b910f41d33c
#
_cell.length_a   1.000
_cell.length_b   1.000
_cell.length_c   1.000
_cell.angle_alpha   90.00
_cell.angle_beta   90.00
_cell.angle_gamma   90.00
#
_symmetry.space_group_name_H-M   'P 1'
#
loop_
_entity.id
_entity.type
_entity.pdbx_description
1 polymer ?
#
loop_
_entity_poly.entity_id
_entity_poly.type
_entity_poly.pdbx_seq_one_letter_code
_entity_poly.pdbx_strand_id
1 'polypeptide(L)'
;MNNFFDLTNEELVACNDLIKAVKKDILNKDPDVEGFNLGTNIGKVSGQSILHCHFHLIPRRPGDVENPQGGVRSVIPSKQHYKRKK
;
A
#
# COMPACT_ATOMS: atom_id res chain seq x y z
N MET A 1 13.86 -11.38 -8.14
CA MET A 1 13.75 -10.35 -7.09
C MET A 1 12.68 -10.76 -6.08
N ASN A 2 13.09 -10.86 -4.83
CA ASN A 2 12.23 -11.43 -3.80
C ASN A 2 11.40 -10.38 -3.06
N ASN A 3 11.90 -9.16 -2.94
CA ASN A 3 11.18 -8.11 -2.24
C ASN A 3 11.62 -6.72 -2.69
N PHE A 4 11.01 -5.70 -2.08
CA PHE A 4 11.25 -4.30 -2.41
C PHE A 4 12.73 -3.92 -2.37
N PHE A 5 13.48 -4.44 -1.40
CA PHE A 5 14.89 -4.07 -1.23
C PHE A 5 15.82 -4.66 -2.29
N ASP A 6 15.33 -5.64 -3.05
CA ASP A 6 16.08 -6.23 -4.15
C ASP A 6 15.90 -5.47 -5.49
N LEU A 7 14.99 -4.51 -5.53
CA LEU A 7 14.72 -3.74 -6.74
C LEU A 7 15.90 -2.84 -7.09
N THR A 8 16.27 -2.83 -8.37
CA THR A 8 17.19 -1.81 -8.89
C THR A 8 16.44 -0.47 -8.99
N ASN A 9 17.20 0.63 -9.15
CA ASN A 9 16.59 1.94 -9.35
C ASN A 9 15.71 1.97 -10.60
N GLU A 10 16.13 1.31 -11.68
CA GLU A 10 15.35 1.24 -12.92
C GLU A 10 14.04 0.49 -12.71
N GLU A 11 14.09 -0.62 -11.97
CA GLU A 11 12.90 -1.40 -11.63
C GLU A 11 11.95 -0.61 -10.74
N LEU A 12 12.50 0.14 -9.78
CA LEU A 12 11.69 0.99 -8.90
C LEU A 12 10.96 2.08 -9.68
N VAL A 13 11.65 2.73 -10.64
CA VAL A 13 11.02 3.73 -11.50
C VAL A 13 9.90 3.10 -12.32
N ALA A 14 10.13 1.92 -12.89
CA ALA A 14 9.11 1.21 -13.66
C ALA A 14 7.89 0.88 -12.80
N CYS A 15 8.11 0.41 -11.57
CA CYS A 15 7.02 0.14 -10.62
C CYS A 15 6.25 1.41 -10.28
N ASN A 16 6.96 2.51 -10.03
CA ASN A 16 6.33 3.80 -9.73
C ASN A 16 5.44 4.27 -10.88
N ASP A 17 5.91 4.15 -12.11
CA ASP A 17 5.14 4.55 -13.28
C ASP A 17 3.88 3.69 -13.44
N LEU A 18 4.00 2.39 -13.19
CA LEU A 18 2.87 1.47 -13.23
C LEU A 18 1.84 1.78 -12.15
N ILE A 19 2.29 2.04 -10.93
CA ILE A 19 1.40 2.41 -9.81
C ILE A 19 0.61 3.67 -10.15
N LYS A 20 1.27 4.68 -10.70
CA LYS A 20 0.60 5.92 -11.12
C LYS A 20 -0.44 5.67 -12.22
N ALA A 21 -0.12 4.82 -13.18
CA ALA A 21 -1.04 4.46 -14.25
C ALA A 21 -2.27 3.73 -13.72
N VAL A 22 -2.08 2.77 -12.83
CA VAL A 22 -3.17 2.02 -12.21
C VAL A 22 -4.04 2.94 -11.35
N LYS A 23 -3.43 3.82 -10.57
CA LYS A 23 -4.16 4.82 -9.79
C LYS A 23 -5.08 5.65 -10.67
N LYS A 24 -4.56 6.16 -11.79
CA LYS A 24 -5.34 6.96 -12.72
C LYS A 24 -6.52 6.17 -13.29
N ASP A 25 -6.28 4.92 -13.67
CA ASP A 25 -7.33 4.05 -14.18
C ASP A 25 -8.43 3.80 -13.17
N ILE A 26 -8.06 3.52 -11.92
CA ILE A 26 -9.02 3.31 -10.82
C ILE A 26 -9.87 4.57 -10.61
N LEU A 27 -9.25 5.74 -10.54
CA LEU A 27 -9.98 7.00 -10.32
C LEU A 27 -10.90 7.33 -11.47
N ASN A 28 -10.54 6.96 -12.70
CA ASN A 28 -11.42 7.16 -13.86
C ASN A 28 -12.65 6.26 -13.83
N LYS A 29 -12.51 5.06 -13.27
CA LYS A 29 -13.59 4.06 -13.26
C LYS A 29 -14.45 4.14 -12.00
N ASP A 30 -13.92 4.65 -10.90
CA ASP A 30 -14.61 4.68 -9.63
C ASP A 30 -14.42 6.03 -8.93
N PRO A 31 -15.39 6.95 -9.10
CA PRO A 31 -15.31 8.28 -8.51
C PRO A 31 -15.44 8.29 -6.99
N ASP A 32 -15.85 7.19 -6.38
CA ASP A 32 -16.01 7.11 -4.92
C ASP A 32 -14.69 6.90 -4.20
N VAL A 33 -13.63 6.55 -4.92
CA VAL A 33 -12.30 6.37 -4.33
C VAL A 33 -11.71 7.74 -3.98
N GLU A 34 -11.37 7.93 -2.69
CA GLU A 34 -10.82 9.20 -2.20
C GLU A 34 -9.40 9.06 -1.67
N GLY A 35 -8.87 7.85 -1.59
CA GLY A 35 -7.53 7.64 -1.10
C GLY A 35 -7.03 6.25 -1.44
N PHE A 36 -5.78 6.00 -1.06
CA PHE A 36 -5.14 4.71 -1.32
C PHE A 36 -4.26 4.32 -0.14
N ASN A 37 -4.20 3.02 0.12
CA ASN A 37 -3.09 2.46 0.87
C ASN A 37 -2.16 1.79 -0.13
N LEU A 38 -0.89 2.13 -0.05
CA LEU A 38 0.16 1.57 -0.89
C LEU A 38 1.14 0.82 0.01
N GLY A 39 1.48 -0.39 -0.37
CA GLY A 39 2.43 -1.14 0.43
C GLY A 39 2.93 -2.40 -0.23
N THR A 40 3.92 -3.00 0.40
CA THR A 40 4.49 -4.27 0.00
C THR A 40 4.83 -5.06 1.27
N ASN A 41 4.71 -6.37 1.20
CA ASN A 41 5.03 -7.23 2.33
C ASN A 41 6.43 -7.80 2.14
N ILE A 42 7.27 -7.67 3.15
CA ILE A 42 8.67 -8.09 3.13
C ILE A 42 8.87 -9.08 4.26
N GLY A 43 9.20 -10.32 3.90
CA GLY A 43 9.41 -11.38 4.86
C GLY A 43 8.13 -12.12 5.26
N LYS A 44 8.30 -13.33 5.71
CA LYS A 44 7.17 -14.22 6.04
C LYS A 44 6.30 -13.66 7.16
N VAL A 45 6.92 -13.09 8.20
CA VAL A 45 6.18 -12.54 9.35
C VAL A 45 5.35 -11.31 8.97
N SER A 46 5.63 -10.70 7.84
CA SER A 46 4.88 -9.57 7.30
C SER A 46 3.81 -9.99 6.30
N GLY A 47 3.63 -11.29 6.10
CA GLY A 47 2.63 -11.81 5.18
C GLY A 47 3.10 -12.07 3.77
N GLN A 48 4.41 -12.01 3.50
CA GLN A 48 4.93 -12.35 2.18
C GLN A 48 4.81 -13.87 1.98
N SER A 49 3.86 -14.28 1.16
CA SER A 49 3.58 -15.69 0.88
C SER A 49 4.21 -16.18 -0.42
N ILE A 50 4.62 -15.26 -1.28
CA ILE A 50 5.24 -15.57 -2.58
C ILE A 50 6.60 -14.87 -2.62
N LEU A 51 7.63 -15.58 -3.11
CA LEU A 51 8.99 -15.04 -3.16
C LEU A 51 9.20 -14.14 -4.40
N HIS A 52 8.23 -13.27 -4.65
CA HIS A 52 8.31 -12.21 -5.65
C HIS A 52 7.88 -10.91 -5.02
N CYS A 53 8.47 -9.81 -5.50
CA CYS A 53 8.08 -8.49 -5.06
C CYS A 53 6.66 -8.17 -5.57
N HIS A 54 5.75 -7.91 -4.65
CA HIS A 54 4.39 -7.52 -4.94
C HIS A 54 4.11 -6.17 -4.30
N PHE A 55 3.46 -5.29 -5.04
CA PHE A 55 2.93 -4.05 -4.50
C PHE A 55 1.41 -4.12 -4.45
N HIS A 56 0.86 -3.63 -3.37
CA HIS A 56 -0.58 -3.50 -3.18
C HIS A 56 -0.95 -2.03 -3.30
N LEU A 57 -1.88 -1.73 -4.18
CA LEU A 57 -2.49 -0.41 -4.26
C LEU A 57 -3.97 -0.59 -3.95
N ILE A 58 -4.35 -0.24 -2.73
CA ILE A 58 -5.68 -0.51 -2.21
C ILE A 58 -6.52 0.76 -2.30
N PRO A 59 -7.50 0.82 -3.20
CA PRO A 59 -8.39 1.98 -3.26
C PRO A 59 -9.26 2.04 -1.99
N ARG A 60 -9.36 3.22 -1.43
CA ARG A 60 -10.10 3.43 -0.20
C ARG A 60 -11.27 4.38 -0.45
N ARG A 61 -12.40 4.07 0.17
CA ARG A 61 -13.64 4.82 0.04
C ARG A 61 -14.12 5.26 1.41
N PRO A 62 -14.85 6.40 1.50
CA PRO A 62 -15.43 6.78 2.79
C PRO A 62 -16.28 5.66 3.37
N GLY A 63 -16.07 5.36 4.63
CA GLY A 63 -16.87 4.36 5.35
C GLY A 63 -16.54 2.91 5.04
N ASP A 64 -15.48 2.62 4.28
CA ASP A 64 -15.11 1.23 3.98
C ASP A 64 -14.57 0.49 5.20
N VAL A 65 -14.05 1.22 6.17
CA VAL A 65 -13.73 0.69 7.50
C VAL A 65 -14.23 1.67 8.55
N GLU A 66 -14.45 1.17 9.76
CA GLU A 66 -15.01 1.97 10.84
C GLU A 66 -14.06 3.09 11.28
N ASN A 67 -12.79 2.79 11.45
CA ASN A 67 -11.79 3.77 11.85
C ASN A 67 -10.50 3.59 11.04
N PRO A 68 -10.27 4.45 10.03
CA PRO A 68 -9.09 4.34 9.18
C PRO A 68 -7.82 4.93 9.77
N GLN A 69 -7.88 5.53 10.97
CA GLN A 69 -6.71 6.15 11.58
C GLN A 69 -5.55 5.14 11.67
N GLY A 70 -4.35 5.61 11.40
CA GLY A 70 -3.16 4.78 11.38
C GLY A 70 -2.87 4.15 10.03
N GLY A 71 -3.90 3.90 9.21
CA GLY A 71 -3.72 3.33 7.87
C GLY A 71 -2.93 2.04 7.88
N VAL A 72 -1.79 2.02 7.18
CA VAL A 72 -0.89 0.85 7.10
C VAL A 72 -0.45 0.36 8.47
N ARG A 73 -0.36 1.26 9.45
CA ARG A 73 0.05 0.92 10.80
C ARG A 73 -0.88 -0.07 11.49
N SER A 74 -2.12 -0.17 11.05
CA SER A 74 -3.13 -1.07 11.63
C SER A 74 -2.87 -2.56 11.39
N VAL A 75 -1.82 -2.91 10.64
CA VAL A 75 -1.40 -4.32 10.50
C VAL A 75 -1.02 -4.94 11.84
N ILE A 76 -0.67 -4.11 12.81
CA ILE A 76 -0.51 -4.51 14.21
C ILE A 76 -1.55 -3.71 14.99
N PRO A 77 -2.69 -4.33 15.35
CA PRO A 77 -3.81 -3.58 15.95
C PRO A 77 -3.44 -2.75 17.17
N SER A 78 -2.55 -3.27 18.01
CA SER A 78 -2.10 -2.55 19.21
C SER A 78 -1.23 -1.33 18.90
N LYS A 79 -0.77 -1.21 17.65
CA LYS A 79 0.09 -0.12 17.20
C LYS A 79 -0.62 0.79 16.20
N GLN A 80 -1.90 0.57 15.97
CA GLN A 80 -2.68 1.33 15.00
C GLN A 80 -2.71 2.82 15.32
N HIS A 81 -2.86 3.17 16.60
CA HIS A 81 -2.97 4.54 17.03
C HIS A 81 -1.66 5.03 17.66
N TYR A 82 -1.32 6.26 17.39
CA TYR A 82 -0.16 6.90 18.01
C TYR A 82 -0.44 8.37 18.20
N LYS A 83 0.25 8.98 19.18
CA LYS A 83 0.16 10.40 19.39
C LYS A 83 1.33 11.10 18.70
N ARG A 84 1.00 12.14 17.94
CA ARG A 84 2.01 13.01 17.38
C ARG A 84 2.41 14.04 18.39
N LYS A 85 3.72 14.21 18.58
CA LYS A 85 4.23 15.38 19.27
C LYS A 85 4.20 16.56 18.31
N LYS A 86 3.67 17.64 18.78
CA LYS A 86 3.67 18.91 18.03
C LYS A 86 4.78 19.80 18.52
#